data_fc754f434da755e6a6d38a4cf7a4e86a
#
_entry.id   fc754f434da755e6a6d38a4cf7a4e86a
#
_cell.length_a   1.000
_cell.length_b   1.000
_cell.length_c   1.000
_cell.angle_alpha   90.00
_cell.angle_beta   90.00
_cell.angle_gamma   90.00
#
_symmetry.space_group_name_H-M   'P 1'
#
loop_
_entity.id
_entity.type
_entity.pdbx_description
1 polymer ?
#
loop_
_entity_poly.entity_id
_entity_poly.type
_entity_poly.pdbx_seq_one_letter_code
_entity_poly.pdbx_strand_id
1 'polypeptide(L)'
;MAKAVKNNLIVKFENVDIVFGDKPASALSMIDEGKTRSEIQEATGQILGVANCSLEIEEGEVLVLMGLSGSGKSTLLRAVNGLNPVIRGKVEVRCPGIEEWRNPHDCSTADLREMRLDWVSMVFQQFGLLPWRTVEENVGFGLELAGRDKAQTKEKVREQLKLVGLSDWSGKQVSELSGGMQQRVGLARAFATEAPILLMDEPFSALDPLIRTRLQDELLDLQRELKRTIIFVSHDLDEAFKLGGRIAIMEGGRIVQCGTPREIFSNPASPYVAEFVANMNPLGVLTARDVMGPVGGEGAQTVAAETPVDDLIHQLGDTVAEIAV
;
A
#
# COMPACT_ATOMS: atom_id res chain seq x y z
N MET A 1 -1.25 -26.07 -25.44
CA MET A 1 -0.17 -26.04 -24.40
C MET A 1 -0.43 -24.83 -23.54
N ALA A 2 -1.00 -25.02 -22.35
CA ALA A 2 -1.19 -23.95 -21.38
C ALA A 2 0.19 -23.50 -20.91
N LYS A 3 0.55 -22.21 -21.14
CA LYS A 3 1.69 -21.58 -20.47
C LYS A 3 1.42 -21.70 -18.97
N ALA A 4 2.28 -22.43 -18.26
CA ALA A 4 2.33 -22.37 -16.82
C ALA A 4 2.49 -20.88 -16.45
N VAL A 5 1.47 -20.32 -15.82
CA VAL A 5 1.55 -19.00 -15.20
C VAL A 5 2.64 -19.16 -14.14
N LYS A 6 3.82 -18.59 -14.36
CA LYS A 6 4.84 -18.48 -13.32
C LYS A 6 4.18 -17.67 -12.22
N ASN A 7 3.92 -18.34 -11.11
CA ASN A 7 3.37 -17.72 -9.90
C ASN A 7 4.41 -16.73 -9.39
N ASN A 8 4.26 -15.46 -9.77
CA ASN A 8 5.23 -14.38 -9.47
C ASN A 8 4.93 -13.74 -8.12
N LEU A 9 4.44 -14.55 -7.17
CA LEU A 9 4.10 -14.10 -5.82
C LEU A 9 5.36 -13.66 -5.07
N ILE A 10 5.25 -12.57 -4.33
CA ILE A 10 6.34 -12.00 -3.54
C ILE A 10 6.02 -11.91 -2.04
N VAL A 11 4.74 -11.75 -1.68
CA VAL A 11 4.24 -11.79 -0.30
C VAL A 11 3.01 -12.67 -0.22
N LYS A 12 2.94 -13.52 0.81
CA LYS A 12 1.80 -14.36 1.12
C LYS A 12 1.41 -14.24 2.59
N PHE A 13 0.13 -14.14 2.82
CA PHE A 13 -0.50 -14.32 4.13
C PHE A 13 -1.38 -15.57 4.05
N GLU A 14 -1.19 -16.52 4.95
CA GLU A 14 -1.95 -17.75 5.03
C GLU A 14 -2.60 -17.87 6.40
N ASN A 15 -3.92 -17.66 6.48
CA ASN A 15 -4.75 -17.76 7.69
C ASN A 15 -4.15 -17.01 8.90
N VAL A 16 -3.70 -15.79 8.68
CA VAL A 16 -2.97 -14.99 9.66
C VAL A 16 -3.90 -14.43 10.72
N ASP A 17 -3.57 -14.69 11.99
CA ASP A 17 -4.17 -14.04 13.15
C ASP A 17 -3.12 -13.21 13.91
N ILE A 18 -3.48 -11.98 14.24
CA ILE A 18 -2.67 -11.07 15.05
C ILE A 18 -3.52 -10.58 16.20
N VAL A 19 -3.11 -10.88 17.41
CA VAL A 19 -3.78 -10.49 18.65
C VAL A 19 -2.75 -9.86 19.59
N PHE A 20 -3.10 -8.76 20.23
CA PHE A 20 -2.27 -8.06 21.19
C PHE A 20 -2.79 -8.29 22.62
N GLY A 21 -1.87 -8.37 23.57
CA GLY A 21 -2.14 -8.57 24.98
C GLY A 21 -1.26 -9.66 25.60
N ASP A 22 -1.49 -9.96 26.88
CA ASP A 22 -0.61 -10.87 27.67
C ASP A 22 -0.83 -12.35 27.34
N LYS A 23 -2.04 -12.72 26.85
CA LYS A 23 -2.42 -14.11 26.53
C LYS A 23 -3.12 -14.20 25.16
N PRO A 24 -2.46 -13.81 24.07
CA PRO A 24 -3.10 -13.67 22.76
C PRO A 24 -3.75 -14.97 22.26
N ALA A 25 -3.19 -16.14 22.61
CA ALA A 25 -3.74 -17.44 22.21
C ALA A 25 -5.16 -17.72 22.81
N SER A 26 -5.54 -17.04 23.88
CA SER A 26 -6.91 -17.20 24.47
C SER A 26 -8.02 -16.68 23.57
N ALA A 27 -7.70 -15.86 22.57
CA ALA A 27 -8.67 -15.33 21.62
C ALA A 27 -8.96 -16.29 20.43
N LEU A 28 -8.12 -17.32 20.19
CA LEU A 28 -8.16 -18.12 18.97
C LEU A 28 -9.50 -18.87 18.79
N SER A 29 -10.05 -19.48 19.83
CA SER A 29 -11.35 -20.18 19.73
C SER A 29 -12.48 -19.22 19.35
N MET A 30 -12.48 -18.02 19.91
CA MET A 30 -13.47 -17.00 19.59
C MET A 30 -13.33 -16.44 18.17
N ILE A 31 -12.09 -16.34 17.67
CA ILE A 31 -11.82 -15.99 16.25
C ILE A 31 -12.44 -17.05 15.32
N ASP A 32 -12.28 -18.34 15.66
CA ASP A 32 -12.83 -19.49 14.90
C ASP A 32 -14.35 -19.50 14.93
N GLU A 33 -14.96 -19.10 16.05
CA GLU A 33 -16.41 -18.91 16.18
C GLU A 33 -16.94 -17.65 15.44
N GLY A 34 -16.06 -16.84 14.83
CA GLY A 34 -16.43 -15.64 14.12
C GLY A 34 -16.84 -14.45 15.00
N LYS A 35 -16.47 -14.47 16.29
CA LYS A 35 -16.77 -13.38 17.23
C LYS A 35 -16.17 -12.06 16.79
N THR A 36 -16.83 -10.98 17.17
CA THR A 36 -16.40 -9.61 16.92
C THR A 36 -15.23 -9.22 17.82
N ARG A 37 -14.55 -8.13 17.49
CA ARG A 37 -13.46 -7.56 18.30
C ARG A 37 -13.90 -7.23 19.72
N SER A 38 -15.09 -6.63 19.85
CA SER A 38 -15.65 -6.23 21.16
C SER A 38 -15.91 -7.46 22.03
N GLU A 39 -16.56 -8.50 21.48
CA GLU A 39 -16.81 -9.76 22.20
C GLU A 39 -15.50 -10.43 22.65
N ILE A 40 -14.49 -10.47 21.78
CA ILE A 40 -13.18 -11.04 22.11
C ILE A 40 -12.49 -10.24 23.21
N GLN A 41 -12.51 -8.91 23.11
CA GLN A 41 -11.89 -8.03 24.10
C GLN A 41 -12.59 -8.11 25.46
N GLU A 42 -13.93 -8.14 25.49
CA GLU A 42 -14.72 -8.28 26.71
C GLU A 42 -14.48 -9.61 27.41
N ALA A 43 -14.41 -10.71 26.64
CA ALA A 43 -14.26 -12.06 27.20
C ALA A 43 -12.81 -12.38 27.61
N THR A 44 -11.82 -11.87 26.91
CA THR A 44 -10.40 -12.30 27.07
C THR A 44 -9.48 -11.19 27.54
N GLY A 45 -9.88 -9.92 27.45
CA GLY A 45 -9.02 -8.76 27.65
C GLY A 45 -7.99 -8.56 26.52
N GLN A 46 -8.03 -9.40 25.47
CA GLN A 46 -7.09 -9.32 24.36
C GLN A 46 -7.65 -8.45 23.22
N ILE A 47 -6.76 -7.78 22.48
CA ILE A 47 -7.14 -6.90 21.37
C ILE A 47 -6.90 -7.63 20.04
N LEU A 48 -7.97 -7.95 19.33
CA LEU A 48 -7.88 -8.53 17.98
C LEU A 48 -7.37 -7.47 16.99
N GLY A 49 -6.23 -7.71 16.39
CA GLY A 49 -5.67 -6.92 15.30
C GLY A 49 -6.14 -7.40 13.92
N VAL A 50 -5.85 -8.65 13.61
CA VAL A 50 -6.18 -9.33 12.34
C VAL A 50 -6.71 -10.73 12.64
N ALA A 51 -7.72 -11.19 11.87
CA ALA A 51 -8.33 -12.49 12.01
C ALA A 51 -8.44 -13.22 10.68
N ASN A 52 -7.88 -14.44 10.64
CA ASN A 52 -7.98 -15.39 9.52
C ASN A 52 -7.71 -14.74 8.15
N CYS A 53 -6.66 -13.92 8.06
CA CYS A 53 -6.34 -13.17 6.87
C CYS A 53 -5.50 -14.01 5.92
N SER A 54 -6.00 -14.21 4.69
CA SER A 54 -5.26 -14.81 3.59
C SER A 54 -5.23 -13.85 2.41
N LEU A 55 -4.02 -13.57 1.89
CA LEU A 55 -3.80 -12.62 0.81
C LEU A 55 -2.50 -12.96 0.09
N GLU A 56 -2.54 -12.92 -1.23
CA GLU A 56 -1.37 -13.11 -2.08
C GLU A 56 -1.07 -11.83 -2.85
N ILE A 57 0.19 -11.46 -2.97
CA ILE A 57 0.67 -10.23 -3.62
C ILE A 57 1.72 -10.62 -4.65
N GLU A 58 1.53 -10.13 -5.88
CA GLU A 58 2.43 -10.39 -7.00
C GLU A 58 3.56 -9.37 -7.07
N GLU A 59 4.68 -9.77 -7.67
CA GLU A 59 5.83 -8.90 -7.94
C GLU A 59 5.42 -7.74 -8.88
N GLY A 60 5.78 -6.52 -8.49
CA GLY A 60 5.43 -5.31 -9.25
C GLY A 60 3.98 -4.84 -9.06
N GLU A 61 3.21 -5.48 -8.18
CA GLU A 61 1.84 -5.08 -7.87
C GLU A 61 1.81 -3.87 -6.94
N VAL A 62 0.79 -3.02 -7.11
CA VAL A 62 0.39 -2.03 -6.10
C VAL A 62 -0.90 -2.51 -5.45
N LEU A 63 -0.79 -3.00 -4.22
CA LEU A 63 -1.94 -3.40 -3.40
C LEU A 63 -2.26 -2.34 -2.37
N VAL A 64 -3.52 -1.89 -2.33
CA VAL A 64 -3.98 -0.93 -1.32
C VAL A 64 -4.82 -1.65 -0.26
N LEU A 65 -4.45 -1.48 1.01
CA LEU A 65 -5.23 -1.93 2.16
C LEU A 65 -6.13 -0.79 2.60
N MET A 66 -7.44 -0.98 2.53
CA MET A 66 -8.46 0.01 2.87
C MET A 66 -9.39 -0.45 4.00
N GLY A 67 -10.17 0.49 4.54
CA GLY A 67 -11.16 0.24 5.60
C GLY A 67 -11.15 1.33 6.66
N LEU A 68 -12.12 1.33 7.54
CA LEU A 68 -12.25 2.32 8.61
C LEU A 68 -11.05 2.28 9.59
N SER A 69 -10.90 3.36 10.38
CA SER A 69 -9.89 3.40 11.44
C SER A 69 -10.05 2.18 12.37
N GLY A 70 -8.91 1.58 12.73
CA GLY A 70 -8.91 0.40 13.57
C GLY A 70 -9.24 -0.92 12.86
N SER A 71 -9.52 -0.98 11.54
CA SER A 71 -9.84 -2.24 10.85
C SER A 71 -8.70 -3.26 10.75
N GLY A 72 -7.46 -2.90 11.12
CA GLY A 72 -6.31 -3.81 11.14
C GLY A 72 -5.30 -3.61 10.00
N LYS A 73 -5.49 -2.63 9.12
CA LYS A 73 -4.62 -2.36 7.96
C LYS A 73 -3.15 -2.25 8.30
N SER A 74 -2.79 -1.29 9.15
CA SER A 74 -1.40 -1.07 9.59
C SER A 74 -0.86 -2.27 10.36
N THR A 75 -1.74 -3.01 11.06
CA THR A 75 -1.38 -4.23 11.77
C THR A 75 -0.96 -5.33 10.80
N LEU A 76 -1.74 -5.56 9.73
CA LEU A 76 -1.43 -6.52 8.68
C LEU A 76 -0.18 -6.11 7.90
N LEU A 77 -0.08 -4.84 7.49
CA LEU A 77 1.09 -4.30 6.80
C LEU A 77 2.39 -4.59 7.55
N ARG A 78 2.41 -4.30 8.85
CA ARG A 78 3.59 -4.45 9.71
C ARG A 78 3.97 -5.91 10.02
N ALA A 79 3.13 -6.88 9.68
CA ALA A 79 3.47 -8.29 9.76
C ALA A 79 4.46 -8.70 8.66
N VAL A 80 4.45 -8.03 7.50
CA VAL A 80 5.38 -8.32 6.39
C VAL A 80 6.84 -8.14 6.77
N ASN A 81 7.15 -7.17 7.63
CA ASN A 81 8.52 -6.91 8.10
C ASN A 81 8.79 -7.39 9.52
N GLY A 82 7.88 -8.21 10.09
CA GLY A 82 8.02 -8.79 11.43
C GLY A 82 7.92 -7.78 12.58
N LEU A 83 7.30 -6.61 12.38
CA LEU A 83 7.10 -5.63 13.47
C LEU A 83 5.92 -6.01 14.36
N ASN A 84 4.87 -6.64 13.81
CA ASN A 84 3.73 -7.15 14.57
C ASN A 84 3.79 -8.67 14.63
N PRO A 85 3.74 -9.29 15.80
CA PRO A 85 3.83 -10.75 15.94
C PRO A 85 2.56 -11.44 15.40
N VAL A 86 2.77 -12.50 14.65
CA VAL A 86 1.71 -13.41 14.18
C VAL A 86 1.55 -14.53 15.21
N ILE A 87 0.33 -14.77 15.68
CA ILE A 87 0.06 -15.82 16.68
C ILE A 87 -0.41 -17.14 16.06
N ARG A 88 -0.98 -17.06 14.85
CA ARG A 88 -1.39 -18.22 14.05
C ARG A 88 -1.34 -17.85 12.57
N GLY A 89 -1.14 -18.87 11.73
CA GLY A 89 -0.96 -18.67 10.28
C GLY A 89 0.49 -18.39 9.92
N LYS A 90 0.70 -17.92 8.69
CA LYS A 90 2.04 -17.74 8.14
C LYS A 90 2.12 -16.50 7.28
N VAL A 91 3.21 -15.75 7.42
CA VAL A 91 3.58 -14.68 6.50
C VAL A 91 4.87 -15.08 5.80
N GLU A 92 4.85 -15.09 4.50
CA GLU A 92 6.03 -15.45 3.70
C GLU A 92 6.38 -14.29 2.76
N VAL A 93 7.65 -13.96 2.70
CA VAL A 93 8.20 -12.90 1.87
C VAL A 93 9.33 -13.47 1.02
N ARG A 94 9.38 -13.08 -0.25
CA ARG A 94 10.44 -13.46 -1.18
C ARG A 94 11.05 -12.21 -1.81
N CYS A 95 12.35 -12.23 -2.06
CA CYS A 95 13.01 -11.20 -2.86
C CYS A 95 12.94 -11.58 -4.34
N PRO A 96 12.73 -10.60 -5.27
CA PRO A 96 12.82 -10.87 -6.69
C PRO A 96 14.12 -11.56 -7.08
N GLY A 97 14.02 -12.62 -7.91
CA GLY A 97 15.18 -13.41 -8.34
C GLY A 97 15.71 -14.42 -7.31
N ILE A 98 15.14 -14.47 -6.10
CA ILE A 98 15.44 -15.46 -5.06
C ILE A 98 14.24 -16.41 -4.95
N GLU A 99 14.45 -17.74 -5.05
CA GLU A 99 13.35 -18.70 -4.93
C GLU A 99 12.94 -18.99 -3.48
N GLU A 100 13.83 -18.69 -2.53
CA GLU A 100 13.60 -18.92 -1.11
C GLU A 100 12.57 -17.98 -0.52
N TRP A 101 11.58 -18.54 0.18
CA TRP A 101 10.60 -17.83 0.99
C TRP A 101 11.10 -17.70 2.42
N ARG A 102 10.96 -16.52 3.02
CA ARG A 102 11.28 -16.30 4.44
C ARG A 102 10.06 -15.85 5.21
N ASN A 103 9.85 -16.47 6.36
CA ASN A 103 8.85 -16.02 7.31
C ASN A 103 9.51 -15.05 8.32
N PRO A 104 9.14 -13.76 8.34
CA PRO A 104 9.73 -12.76 9.23
C PRO A 104 9.49 -13.04 10.72
N HIS A 105 8.59 -13.99 11.05
CA HIS A 105 8.25 -14.36 12.43
C HIS A 105 8.96 -15.62 12.92
N ASP A 106 9.66 -16.34 12.02
CA ASP A 106 10.28 -17.63 12.30
C ASP A 106 11.73 -17.75 11.77
N CYS A 107 12.21 -16.74 11.05
CA CYS A 107 13.57 -16.71 10.54
C CYS A 107 14.57 -16.26 11.61
N SER A 108 15.87 -16.47 11.35
CA SER A 108 16.93 -16.00 12.24
C SER A 108 16.95 -14.48 12.33
N THR A 109 17.53 -13.95 13.43
CA THR A 109 17.73 -12.48 13.58
C THR A 109 18.58 -11.89 12.44
N ALA A 110 19.52 -12.66 11.92
CA ALA A 110 20.36 -12.24 10.79
C ALA A 110 19.53 -12.12 9.50
N ASP A 111 18.72 -13.13 9.20
CA ASP A 111 17.83 -13.13 8.03
C ASP A 111 16.77 -12.01 8.11
N LEU A 112 16.19 -11.80 9.29
CA LEU A 112 15.24 -10.71 9.50
C LEU A 112 15.89 -9.33 9.29
N ARG A 113 17.16 -9.19 9.72
CA ARG A 113 17.92 -7.97 9.49
C ARG A 113 18.20 -7.75 8.00
N GLU A 114 18.61 -8.78 7.29
CA GLU A 114 18.81 -8.74 5.82
C GLU A 114 17.52 -8.35 5.11
N MET A 115 16.38 -9.01 5.44
CA MET A 115 15.07 -8.64 4.88
C MET A 115 14.74 -7.17 5.07
N ARG A 116 14.98 -6.61 6.27
CA ARG A 116 14.69 -5.20 6.59
C ARG A 116 15.66 -4.21 5.96
N LEU A 117 16.84 -4.63 5.56
CA LEU A 117 17.84 -3.78 4.92
C LEU A 117 17.71 -3.80 3.39
N ASP A 118 17.50 -4.98 2.82
CA ASP A 118 17.66 -5.19 1.39
C ASP A 118 16.35 -5.56 0.65
N TRP A 119 15.34 -6.16 1.35
CA TRP A 119 14.12 -6.65 0.70
C TRP A 119 12.91 -5.75 0.91
N VAL A 120 12.78 -5.15 2.10
CA VAL A 120 11.57 -4.45 2.53
C VAL A 120 11.91 -3.10 3.11
N SER A 121 11.42 -2.04 2.48
CA SER A 121 11.47 -0.68 2.99
C SER A 121 10.12 -0.26 3.54
N MET A 122 10.07 0.67 4.51
CA MET A 122 8.82 1.11 5.12
C MET A 122 8.74 2.60 5.36
N VAL A 123 7.60 3.18 4.95
CA VAL A 123 7.15 4.52 5.33
C VAL A 123 6.17 4.38 6.50
N PHE A 124 6.46 5.02 7.62
CA PHE A 124 5.66 4.96 8.84
C PHE A 124 4.68 6.12 8.91
N GLN A 125 3.48 5.89 9.43
CA GLN A 125 2.46 6.91 9.67
C GLN A 125 2.96 8.07 10.55
N GLN A 126 3.74 7.79 11.59
CA GLN A 126 4.37 8.77 12.49
C GLN A 126 5.82 9.09 12.07
N PHE A 127 6.14 9.01 10.79
CA PHE A 127 7.41 9.32 10.14
C PHE A 127 8.61 8.48 10.61
N GLY A 128 8.72 8.13 11.90
CA GLY A 128 9.81 7.34 12.48
C GLY A 128 11.20 7.94 12.22
N LEU A 129 11.30 9.26 12.17
CA LEU A 129 12.57 9.96 11.97
C LEU A 129 13.38 9.99 13.24
N LEU A 130 14.71 10.02 13.09
CA LEU A 130 15.68 10.11 14.19
C LEU A 130 15.85 11.61 14.52
N PRO A 131 15.35 12.09 15.69
CA PRO A 131 15.27 13.52 15.99
C PRO A 131 16.63 14.19 16.20
N TRP A 132 17.66 13.39 16.51
CA TRP A 132 19.03 13.85 16.70
C TRP A 132 19.88 13.83 15.42
N ARG A 133 19.31 13.46 14.29
CA ARG A 133 19.98 13.45 12.98
C ARG A 133 19.42 14.55 12.07
N THR A 134 20.26 15.01 11.15
CA THR A 134 19.85 15.91 10.09
C THR A 134 18.91 15.22 9.08
N VAL A 135 18.33 15.99 8.18
CA VAL A 135 17.48 15.48 7.09
C VAL A 135 18.25 14.49 6.21
N GLU A 136 19.47 14.85 5.76
CA GLU A 136 20.28 13.98 4.91
C GLU A 136 20.72 12.69 5.62
N GLU A 137 21.06 12.79 6.92
CA GLU A 137 21.41 11.62 7.74
C GLU A 137 20.21 10.70 7.97
N ASN A 138 18.98 11.23 8.08
CA ASN A 138 17.77 10.43 8.14
C ASN A 138 17.52 9.69 6.81
N VAL A 139 17.64 10.37 5.68
CA VAL A 139 17.45 9.76 4.35
C VAL A 139 18.51 8.68 4.09
N GLY A 140 19.77 8.93 4.44
CA GLY A 140 20.89 8.00 4.26
C GLY A 140 20.95 6.85 5.27
N PHE A 141 20.11 6.85 6.31
CA PHE A 141 20.22 5.93 7.45
C PHE A 141 20.16 4.44 7.07
N GLY A 142 19.25 4.06 6.19
CA GLY A 142 19.14 2.68 5.71
C GLY A 142 20.39 2.23 4.93
N LEU A 143 20.93 3.10 4.10
CA LEU A 143 22.16 2.86 3.33
C LEU A 143 23.39 2.74 4.23
N GLU A 144 23.47 3.58 5.29
CA GLU A 144 24.52 3.51 6.31
C GLU A 144 24.48 2.15 7.04
N LEU A 145 23.29 1.70 7.48
CA LEU A 145 23.11 0.41 8.15
C LEU A 145 23.45 -0.79 7.25
N ALA A 146 23.21 -0.66 5.95
CA ALA A 146 23.56 -1.65 4.92
C ALA A 146 25.06 -1.61 4.55
N GLY A 147 25.86 -0.69 5.13
CA GLY A 147 27.29 -0.58 4.85
C GLY A 147 27.61 -0.10 3.45
N ARG A 148 26.71 0.63 2.79
CA ARG A 148 26.91 1.15 1.42
C ARG A 148 28.04 2.20 1.40
N ASP A 149 28.68 2.32 0.24
CA ASP A 149 29.74 3.32 0.03
C ASP A 149 29.25 4.74 0.33
N LYS A 150 30.10 5.56 1.00
CA LYS A 150 29.72 6.91 1.44
C LYS A 150 29.46 7.87 0.27
N ALA A 151 30.20 7.75 -0.83
CA ALA A 151 30.02 8.64 -1.99
C ALA A 151 28.72 8.31 -2.71
N GLN A 152 28.42 7.02 -2.91
CA GLN A 152 27.16 6.53 -3.47
C GLN A 152 25.97 6.91 -2.58
N THR A 153 26.11 6.74 -1.25
CA THR A 153 25.08 7.14 -0.29
C THR A 153 24.76 8.62 -0.40
N LYS A 154 25.79 9.50 -0.47
CA LYS A 154 25.59 10.94 -0.58
C LYS A 154 24.89 11.34 -1.89
N GLU A 155 25.27 10.71 -3.00
CA GLU A 155 24.62 10.94 -4.29
C GLU A 155 23.14 10.54 -4.24
N LYS A 156 22.86 9.33 -3.75
CA LYS A 156 21.49 8.81 -3.61
C LYS A 156 20.63 9.69 -2.71
N VAL A 157 21.14 10.10 -1.57
CA VAL A 157 20.44 11.02 -0.64
C VAL A 157 20.10 12.33 -1.35
N ARG A 158 21.03 12.91 -2.14
CA ARG A 158 20.77 14.14 -2.89
C ARG A 158 19.68 13.97 -3.93
N GLU A 159 19.65 12.83 -4.66
CA GLU A 159 18.60 12.52 -5.62
C GLU A 159 17.23 12.45 -4.93
N GLN A 160 17.15 11.70 -3.82
CA GLN A 160 15.88 11.53 -3.11
C GLN A 160 15.38 12.82 -2.47
N LEU A 161 16.26 13.65 -1.93
CA LEU A 161 15.89 14.98 -1.41
C LEU A 161 15.38 15.92 -2.50
N LYS A 162 15.95 15.84 -3.71
CA LYS A 162 15.47 16.59 -4.87
C LYS A 162 14.07 16.12 -5.29
N LEU A 163 13.83 14.80 -5.34
CA LEU A 163 12.53 14.20 -5.67
C LEU A 163 11.42 14.76 -4.78
N VAL A 164 11.65 14.78 -3.46
CA VAL A 164 10.66 15.25 -2.48
C VAL A 164 10.68 16.76 -2.25
N GLY A 165 11.51 17.52 -2.97
CA GLY A 165 11.59 18.99 -2.88
C GLY A 165 12.15 19.50 -1.56
N LEU A 166 13.17 18.81 -0.99
CA LEU A 166 13.80 19.15 0.27
C LEU A 166 15.33 19.38 0.17
N SER A 167 15.86 19.63 -1.02
CA SER A 167 17.31 19.81 -1.24
C SER A 167 17.92 20.87 -0.34
N ASP A 168 17.25 22.03 -0.15
CA ASP A 168 17.74 23.16 0.66
C ASP A 168 17.67 22.89 2.18
N TRP A 169 17.07 21.78 2.57
CA TRP A 169 16.85 21.40 3.96
C TRP A 169 17.81 20.28 4.43
N SER A 170 18.70 19.80 3.57
CA SER A 170 19.54 18.63 3.81
C SER A 170 20.29 18.65 5.16
N GLY A 171 20.91 19.78 5.49
CA GLY A 171 21.69 19.97 6.72
C GLY A 171 20.86 20.37 7.96
N LYS A 172 19.53 20.53 7.84
CA LYS A 172 18.65 20.92 8.94
C LYS A 172 18.30 19.74 9.84
N GLN A 173 17.99 20.00 11.11
CA GLN A 173 17.44 19.01 12.02
C GLN A 173 15.99 18.72 11.67
N VAL A 174 15.53 17.48 11.86
CA VAL A 174 14.13 17.13 11.57
C VAL A 174 13.11 17.85 12.44
N SER A 175 13.53 18.34 13.63
CA SER A 175 12.72 19.15 14.53
C SER A 175 12.41 20.55 14.00
N GLU A 176 13.19 21.04 13.03
CA GLU A 176 12.98 22.34 12.37
C GLU A 176 11.94 22.27 11.24
N LEU A 177 11.46 21.06 10.91
CA LEU A 177 10.58 20.77 9.78
C LEU A 177 9.09 20.72 10.20
N SER A 178 8.21 21.17 9.32
CA SER A 178 6.76 20.91 9.47
C SER A 178 6.44 19.42 9.34
N GLY A 179 5.26 18.97 9.83
CA GLY A 179 4.83 17.58 9.72
C GLY A 179 4.84 17.05 8.28
N GLY A 180 4.35 17.82 7.32
CA GLY A 180 4.39 17.45 5.90
C GLY A 180 5.82 17.37 5.34
N MET A 181 6.76 18.20 5.83
CA MET A 181 8.17 18.06 5.45
C MET A 181 8.79 16.81 6.07
N GLN A 182 8.48 16.50 7.33
CA GLN A 182 8.94 15.29 8.00
C GLN A 182 8.42 14.03 7.27
N GLN A 183 7.17 14.04 6.81
CA GLN A 183 6.61 12.96 6.00
C GLN A 183 7.39 12.76 4.70
N ARG A 184 7.74 13.85 4.00
CA ARG A 184 8.58 13.81 2.79
C ARG A 184 9.99 13.27 3.07
N VAL A 185 10.58 13.56 4.21
CA VAL A 185 11.86 12.94 4.63
C VAL A 185 11.69 11.43 4.81
N GLY A 186 10.59 10.98 5.41
CA GLY A 186 10.26 9.56 5.56
C GLY A 186 10.11 8.84 4.22
N LEU A 187 9.47 9.48 3.24
CA LEU A 187 9.37 8.99 1.86
C LEU A 187 10.75 8.88 1.20
N ALA A 188 11.55 9.95 1.23
CA ALA A 188 12.90 9.98 0.68
C ALA A 188 13.79 8.87 1.28
N ARG A 189 13.72 8.65 2.60
CA ARG A 189 14.43 7.56 3.28
C ARG A 189 14.04 6.19 2.76
N ALA A 190 12.75 5.94 2.58
CA ALA A 190 12.25 4.66 2.08
C ALA A 190 12.62 4.42 0.61
N PHE A 191 12.64 5.46 -0.20
CA PHE A 191 13.03 5.36 -1.61
C PHE A 191 14.54 5.16 -1.79
N ALA A 192 15.36 5.72 -0.89
CA ALA A 192 16.83 5.65 -0.97
C ALA A 192 17.39 4.23 -0.93
N THR A 193 16.75 3.31 -0.21
CA THR A 193 17.21 1.91 -0.07
C THR A 193 17.00 1.08 -1.34
N GLU A 194 16.11 1.49 -2.26
CA GLU A 194 15.74 0.76 -3.47
C GLU A 194 15.23 -0.67 -3.24
N ALA A 195 14.74 -0.95 -2.04
CA ALA A 195 14.17 -2.24 -1.70
C ALA A 195 13.02 -2.62 -2.67
N PRO A 196 12.94 -3.89 -3.11
CA PRO A 196 11.92 -4.34 -4.08
C PRO A 196 10.50 -4.31 -3.52
N ILE A 197 10.33 -4.36 -2.20
CA ILE A 197 9.04 -4.29 -1.52
C ILE A 197 8.98 -3.00 -0.70
N LEU A 198 7.98 -2.17 -0.96
CA LEU A 198 7.74 -0.91 -0.28
C LEU A 198 6.43 -0.97 0.51
N LEU A 199 6.54 -0.91 1.83
CA LEU A 199 5.41 -0.82 2.75
C LEU A 199 5.13 0.64 3.07
N MET A 200 3.88 1.09 2.92
CA MET A 200 3.51 2.48 3.15
C MET A 200 2.28 2.57 4.05
N ASP A 201 2.46 3.13 5.24
CA ASP A 201 1.40 3.28 6.24
C ASP A 201 0.93 4.74 6.26
N GLU A 202 -0.14 5.06 5.54
CA GLU A 202 -0.73 6.39 5.35
C GLU A 202 0.31 7.47 4.95
N PRO A 203 1.10 7.26 3.88
CA PRO A 203 2.30 8.05 3.58
C PRO A 203 2.02 9.49 3.15
N PHE A 204 0.77 9.84 2.82
CA PHE A 204 0.41 11.17 2.30
C PHE A 204 -0.57 11.93 3.21
N SER A 205 -0.91 11.38 4.40
CA SER A 205 -1.95 11.90 5.29
C SER A 205 -1.68 13.32 5.82
N ALA A 206 -0.42 13.71 6.01
CA ALA A 206 -0.02 15.02 6.51
C ALA A 206 0.40 16.01 5.40
N LEU A 207 0.18 15.68 4.13
CA LEU A 207 0.56 16.52 3.00
C LEU A 207 -0.60 17.41 2.52
N ASP A 208 -0.27 18.60 2.07
CA ASP A 208 -1.21 19.44 1.33
C ASP A 208 -1.59 18.79 -0.03
N PRO A 209 -2.78 19.11 -0.58
CA PRO A 209 -3.30 18.45 -1.78
C PRO A 209 -2.37 18.51 -2.98
N LEU A 210 -1.70 19.65 -3.22
CA LEU A 210 -0.82 19.82 -4.39
C LEU A 210 0.43 18.94 -4.31
N ILE A 211 1.08 18.94 -3.15
CA ILE A 211 2.26 18.10 -2.90
C ILE A 211 1.88 16.62 -2.89
N ARG A 212 0.72 16.27 -2.31
CA ARG A 212 0.19 14.91 -2.32
C ARG A 212 0.05 14.38 -3.74
N THR A 213 -0.67 15.10 -4.60
CA THR A 213 -0.89 14.70 -6.01
C THR A 213 0.44 14.48 -6.73
N ARG A 214 1.38 15.42 -6.61
CA ARG A 214 2.70 15.30 -7.22
C ARG A 214 3.47 14.07 -6.74
N LEU A 215 3.51 13.81 -5.43
CA LEU A 215 4.24 12.66 -4.89
C LEU A 215 3.57 11.32 -5.21
N GLN A 216 2.26 11.29 -5.38
CA GLN A 216 1.53 10.13 -5.90
C GLN A 216 1.93 9.83 -7.35
N ASP A 217 2.01 10.85 -8.20
CA ASP A 217 2.43 10.70 -9.60
C ASP A 217 3.88 10.20 -9.69
N GLU A 218 4.79 10.80 -8.91
CA GLU A 218 6.18 10.34 -8.80
C GLU A 218 6.29 8.89 -8.29
N LEU A 219 5.42 8.48 -7.34
CA LEU A 219 5.38 7.10 -6.86
C LEU A 219 4.96 6.12 -7.97
N LEU A 220 3.95 6.48 -8.77
CA LEU A 220 3.51 5.66 -9.91
C LEU A 220 4.59 5.56 -10.98
N ASP A 221 5.30 6.63 -11.26
CA ASP A 221 6.40 6.63 -12.23
C ASP A 221 7.56 5.74 -11.75
N LEU A 222 7.97 5.89 -10.49
CA LEU A 222 8.97 5.01 -9.86
C LEU A 222 8.54 3.53 -9.88
N GLN A 223 7.26 3.26 -9.63
CA GLN A 223 6.73 1.90 -9.67
C GLN A 223 6.79 1.31 -11.08
N ARG A 224 6.42 2.08 -12.11
CA ARG A 224 6.48 1.64 -13.52
C ARG A 224 7.90 1.39 -13.99
N GLU A 225 8.85 2.25 -13.61
CA GLU A 225 10.26 2.15 -14.00
C GLU A 225 10.97 0.99 -13.29
N LEU A 226 10.78 0.88 -11.97
CA LEU A 226 11.53 -0.05 -11.12
C LEU A 226 10.76 -1.35 -10.84
N LYS A 227 9.50 -1.45 -11.25
CA LYS A 227 8.59 -2.60 -11.00
C LYS A 227 8.57 -3.03 -9.53
N ARG A 228 8.64 -2.06 -8.60
CA ARG A 228 8.58 -2.33 -7.17
C ARG A 228 7.19 -2.80 -6.77
N THR A 229 7.15 -3.75 -5.86
CA THR A 229 5.90 -4.14 -5.21
C THR A 229 5.58 -3.16 -4.09
N ILE A 230 4.37 -2.62 -4.09
CA ILE A 230 3.94 -1.62 -3.11
C ILE A 230 2.74 -2.16 -2.34
N ILE A 231 2.84 -2.19 -1.01
CA ILE A 231 1.69 -2.46 -0.13
C ILE A 231 1.41 -1.17 0.63
N PHE A 232 0.24 -0.61 0.37
CA PHE A 232 -0.09 0.75 0.72
C PHE A 232 -1.34 0.79 1.61
N VAL A 233 -1.28 1.46 2.74
CA VAL A 233 -2.46 1.71 3.60
C VAL A 233 -3.00 3.09 3.33
N SER A 234 -4.27 3.18 2.99
CA SER A 234 -4.99 4.45 2.87
C SER A 234 -6.39 4.36 3.49
N HIS A 235 -6.91 5.49 3.91
CA HIS A 235 -8.32 5.71 4.25
C HIS A 235 -9.01 6.62 3.21
N ASP A 236 -8.27 7.13 2.23
CA ASP A 236 -8.74 7.99 1.13
C ASP A 236 -9.04 7.11 -0.09
N LEU A 237 -10.32 7.13 -0.52
CA LEU A 237 -10.79 6.33 -1.65
C LEU A 237 -10.17 6.77 -2.98
N ASP A 238 -10.11 8.07 -3.23
CA ASP A 238 -9.57 8.61 -4.49
C ASP A 238 -8.09 8.23 -4.63
N GLU A 239 -7.35 8.26 -3.51
CA GLU A 239 -5.97 7.81 -3.45
C GLU A 239 -5.84 6.31 -3.79
N ALA A 240 -6.68 5.47 -3.19
CA ALA A 240 -6.64 4.04 -3.42
C ALA A 240 -6.99 3.65 -4.86
N PHE A 241 -7.94 4.33 -5.44
CA PHE A 241 -8.36 4.09 -6.83
C PHE A 241 -7.37 4.64 -7.85
N LYS A 242 -6.68 5.74 -7.51
CA LYS A 242 -5.60 6.29 -8.34
C LYS A 242 -4.36 5.40 -8.35
N LEU A 243 -3.96 4.89 -7.19
CA LEU A 243 -2.70 4.19 -7.01
C LEU A 243 -2.83 2.67 -7.12
N GLY A 244 -3.96 2.10 -6.69
CA GLY A 244 -4.12 0.67 -6.51
C GLY A 244 -4.38 -0.09 -7.81
N GLY A 245 -3.52 -1.06 -8.13
CA GLY A 245 -3.83 -2.11 -9.10
C GLY A 245 -4.88 -3.07 -8.54
N ARG A 246 -4.77 -3.40 -7.23
CA ARG A 246 -5.78 -4.12 -6.43
C ARG A 246 -6.00 -3.42 -5.08
N ILE A 247 -7.20 -3.57 -4.57
CA ILE A 247 -7.61 -3.04 -3.28
C ILE A 247 -8.13 -4.18 -2.41
N ALA A 248 -7.65 -4.27 -1.16
CA ALA A 248 -8.18 -5.17 -0.14
C ALA A 248 -8.89 -4.36 0.94
N ILE A 249 -10.20 -4.51 1.03
CA ILE A 249 -11.04 -3.82 2.02
C ILE A 249 -11.11 -4.65 3.29
N MET A 250 -10.80 -4.01 4.42
CA MET A 250 -10.76 -4.64 5.74
C MET A 250 -11.83 -4.08 6.67
N GLU A 251 -12.55 -4.99 7.35
CA GLU A 251 -13.50 -4.69 8.41
C GLU A 251 -13.26 -5.62 9.61
N GLY A 252 -13.25 -5.07 10.82
CA GLY A 252 -13.15 -5.89 12.04
C GLY A 252 -11.92 -6.82 12.13
N GLY A 253 -10.83 -6.52 11.41
CA GLY A 253 -9.64 -7.36 11.35
C GLY A 253 -9.64 -8.39 10.22
N ARG A 254 -10.67 -8.44 9.40
CA ARG A 254 -10.84 -9.41 8.31
C ARG A 254 -10.79 -8.71 6.95
N ILE A 255 -10.30 -9.37 5.92
CA ILE A 255 -10.49 -8.92 4.53
C ILE A 255 -11.89 -9.31 4.12
N VAL A 256 -12.72 -8.33 3.77
CA VAL A 256 -14.12 -8.53 3.33
C VAL A 256 -14.25 -8.60 1.82
N GLN A 257 -13.36 -7.93 1.10
CA GLN A 257 -13.24 -8.03 -0.35
C GLN A 257 -11.83 -7.66 -0.80
N CYS A 258 -11.33 -8.34 -1.84
CA CYS A 258 -10.11 -7.98 -2.54
C CYS A 258 -10.35 -8.10 -4.04
N GLY A 259 -10.00 -7.08 -4.81
CA GLY A 259 -10.19 -7.04 -6.26
C GLY A 259 -9.64 -5.76 -6.87
N THR A 260 -9.80 -5.62 -8.18
CA THR A 260 -9.51 -4.36 -8.87
C THR A 260 -10.47 -3.24 -8.42
N PRO A 261 -10.09 -1.96 -8.55
CA PRO A 261 -11.00 -0.84 -8.30
C PRO A 261 -12.38 -1.02 -8.96
N ARG A 262 -12.39 -1.43 -10.22
CA ARG A 262 -13.61 -1.67 -10.99
C ARG A 262 -14.47 -2.80 -10.41
N GLU A 263 -13.87 -3.93 -10.04
CA GLU A 263 -14.61 -5.05 -9.43
C GLU A 263 -15.27 -4.66 -8.12
N ILE A 264 -14.54 -3.92 -7.27
CA ILE A 264 -15.07 -3.46 -5.98
C ILE A 264 -16.22 -2.48 -6.16
N PHE A 265 -16.12 -1.55 -7.11
CA PHE A 265 -17.17 -0.60 -7.40
C PHE A 265 -18.41 -1.27 -8.02
N SER A 266 -18.20 -2.13 -9.03
CA SER A 266 -19.31 -2.74 -9.79
C SER A 266 -19.99 -3.90 -9.06
N ASN A 267 -19.27 -4.61 -8.21
CA ASN A 267 -19.74 -5.83 -7.53
C ASN A 267 -19.32 -5.85 -6.05
N PRO A 268 -19.86 -4.95 -5.21
CA PRO A 268 -19.52 -4.93 -3.80
C PRO A 268 -20.00 -6.23 -3.10
N ALA A 269 -19.08 -6.91 -2.40
CA ALA A 269 -19.33 -8.21 -1.77
C ALA A 269 -20.25 -8.15 -0.54
N SER A 270 -20.47 -6.98 0.02
CA SER A 270 -21.31 -6.81 1.21
C SER A 270 -21.90 -5.39 1.26
N PRO A 271 -22.98 -5.17 2.07
CA PRO A 271 -23.52 -3.83 2.31
C PRO A 271 -22.47 -2.85 2.84
N TYR A 272 -21.52 -3.32 3.66
CA TYR A 272 -20.40 -2.52 4.16
C TYR A 272 -19.52 -1.99 3.00
N VAL A 273 -19.16 -2.85 2.05
CA VAL A 273 -18.38 -2.44 0.89
C VAL A 273 -19.16 -1.49 -0.01
N ALA A 274 -20.46 -1.78 -0.23
CA ALA A 274 -21.33 -0.91 -1.02
C ALA A 274 -21.43 0.51 -0.41
N GLU A 275 -21.62 0.62 0.90
CA GLU A 275 -21.65 1.89 1.62
C GLU A 275 -20.27 2.59 1.56
N PHE A 276 -19.19 1.80 1.68
CA PHE A 276 -17.82 2.30 1.64
C PHE A 276 -17.51 3.00 0.32
N VAL A 277 -17.96 2.45 -0.83
CA VAL A 277 -17.72 3.03 -2.16
C VAL A 277 -18.81 3.99 -2.64
N ALA A 278 -19.92 4.10 -1.94
CA ALA A 278 -21.09 4.91 -2.36
C ALA A 278 -20.78 6.40 -2.55
N ASN A 279 -19.79 6.94 -1.83
CA ASN A 279 -19.41 8.36 -1.90
C ASN A 279 -18.22 8.61 -2.82
N MET A 280 -17.80 7.61 -3.60
CA MET A 280 -16.67 7.71 -4.50
C MET A 280 -17.05 8.41 -5.81
N ASN A 281 -16.11 9.15 -6.38
CA ASN A 281 -16.26 9.62 -7.76
C ASN A 281 -15.95 8.47 -8.73
N PRO A 282 -16.96 7.91 -9.44
CA PRO A 282 -16.76 6.75 -10.31
C PRO A 282 -16.01 7.06 -11.61
N LEU A 283 -15.85 8.33 -11.97
CA LEU A 283 -15.34 8.74 -13.29
C LEU A 283 -13.91 8.26 -13.55
N GLY A 284 -13.07 8.18 -12.51
CA GLY A 284 -11.70 7.69 -12.63
C GLY A 284 -11.57 6.16 -12.70
N VAL A 285 -12.68 5.41 -12.49
CA VAL A 285 -12.70 3.94 -12.45
C VAL A 285 -13.46 3.33 -13.61
N LEU A 286 -14.53 3.99 -14.04
CA LEU A 286 -15.35 3.55 -15.14
C LEU A 286 -14.68 3.84 -16.49
N THR A 287 -14.89 2.92 -17.43
CA THR A 287 -14.41 3.04 -18.80
C THR A 287 -15.58 3.22 -19.77
N ALA A 288 -15.29 3.56 -21.01
CA ALA A 288 -16.30 3.65 -22.06
C ALA A 288 -17.21 2.41 -22.10
N ARG A 289 -16.63 1.22 -21.92
CA ARG A 289 -17.36 -0.07 -21.87
C ARG A 289 -18.45 -0.12 -20.81
N ASP A 290 -18.24 0.54 -19.67
CA ASP A 290 -19.18 0.49 -18.52
C ASP A 290 -20.39 1.40 -18.72
N VAL A 291 -20.24 2.44 -19.54
CA VAL A 291 -21.28 3.46 -19.77
C VAL A 291 -21.88 3.40 -21.16
N MET A 292 -21.34 2.57 -22.06
CA MET A 292 -21.84 2.42 -23.41
C MET A 292 -23.27 1.85 -23.44
N GLY A 293 -24.11 2.44 -24.31
CA GLY A 293 -25.43 1.96 -24.64
C GLY A 293 -25.46 1.20 -25.97
N PRO A 294 -26.67 0.83 -26.49
CA PRO A 294 -26.83 0.30 -27.83
C PRO A 294 -26.29 1.30 -28.86
N VAL A 295 -25.63 0.79 -29.91
CA VAL A 295 -25.05 1.61 -30.97
C VAL A 295 -26.10 2.53 -31.56
N GLY A 296 -25.92 3.86 -31.45
CA GLY A 296 -26.73 4.89 -32.15
C GLY A 296 -25.93 5.44 -33.32
N GLY A 297 -26.56 5.85 -34.37
CA GLY A 297 -26.17 6.71 -35.45
C GLY A 297 -24.84 6.53 -36.21
N GLU A 298 -24.83 6.78 -37.51
CA GLU A 298 -23.62 6.90 -38.33
C GLU A 298 -22.91 8.25 -38.06
N GLY A 299 -21.58 8.23 -37.86
CA GLY A 299 -20.74 9.44 -37.76
C GLY A 299 -20.24 9.79 -36.40
N ALA A 300 -20.41 8.92 -35.40
CA ALA A 300 -19.89 9.11 -34.07
C ALA A 300 -18.35 9.01 -34.02
N GLN A 301 -17.73 9.84 -33.19
CA GLN A 301 -16.32 9.70 -32.82
C GLN A 301 -16.12 8.35 -32.12
N THR A 302 -15.15 7.55 -32.54
CA THR A 302 -14.87 6.25 -31.93
C THR A 302 -13.78 6.36 -30.87
N VAL A 303 -13.95 5.67 -29.75
CA VAL A 303 -12.95 5.55 -28.68
C VAL A 303 -12.73 4.08 -28.33
N ALA A 304 -11.59 3.78 -27.72
CA ALA A 304 -11.34 2.44 -27.21
C ALA A 304 -12.26 2.11 -26.02
N ALA A 305 -12.73 0.88 -25.94
CA ALA A 305 -13.63 0.42 -24.86
C ALA A 305 -13.04 0.62 -23.46
N GLU A 306 -11.72 0.62 -23.34
CA GLU A 306 -10.99 0.81 -22.08
C GLU A 306 -10.65 2.28 -21.78
N THR A 307 -11.12 3.25 -22.61
CA THR A 307 -10.91 4.69 -22.36
C THR A 307 -11.63 5.09 -21.06
N PRO A 308 -10.95 5.71 -20.09
CA PRO A 308 -11.57 6.21 -18.86
C PRO A 308 -12.70 7.19 -19.14
N VAL A 309 -13.78 7.14 -18.35
CA VAL A 309 -14.94 8.03 -18.52
C VAL A 309 -14.55 9.48 -18.28
N ASP A 310 -13.62 9.76 -17.39
CA ASP A 310 -13.09 11.10 -17.15
C ASP A 310 -12.42 11.69 -18.39
N ASP A 311 -11.61 10.90 -19.10
CA ASP A 311 -11.00 11.29 -20.39
C ASP A 311 -12.06 11.54 -21.46
N LEU A 312 -13.16 10.74 -21.48
CA LEU A 312 -14.28 10.95 -22.40
C LEU A 312 -14.97 12.28 -22.15
N ILE A 313 -15.23 12.63 -20.89
CA ILE A 313 -15.84 13.91 -20.51
C ILE A 313 -14.96 15.08 -20.96
N HIS A 314 -13.65 14.99 -20.77
CA HIS A 314 -12.71 16.01 -21.22
C HIS A 314 -12.66 16.15 -22.75
N GLN A 315 -12.75 15.04 -23.49
CA GLN A 315 -12.77 15.06 -24.97
C GLN A 315 -14.08 15.63 -25.54
N LEU A 316 -15.22 15.35 -24.88
CA LEU A 316 -16.54 15.83 -25.29
C LEU A 316 -16.77 17.30 -25.02
N GLY A 317 -16.12 17.86 -23.98
CA GLY A 317 -16.38 19.23 -23.51
C GLY A 317 -17.85 19.45 -23.16
N ASP A 318 -18.36 20.65 -23.37
CA ASP A 318 -19.76 21.01 -23.13
C ASP A 318 -20.70 20.59 -24.29
N THR A 319 -20.21 19.84 -25.27
CA THR A 319 -21.02 19.39 -26.42
C THR A 319 -21.65 18.03 -26.12
N VAL A 320 -22.97 17.96 -26.26
CA VAL A 320 -23.71 16.68 -26.28
C VAL A 320 -23.34 15.97 -27.58
N ALA A 321 -22.36 15.07 -27.52
CA ALA A 321 -21.94 14.24 -28.65
C ALA A 321 -22.16 12.77 -28.32
N GLU A 322 -22.58 11.99 -29.28
CA GLU A 322 -22.61 10.53 -29.19
C GLU A 322 -21.21 9.99 -29.53
N ILE A 323 -20.66 9.15 -28.66
CA ILE A 323 -19.41 8.44 -28.90
C ILE A 323 -19.72 6.95 -29.10
N ALA A 324 -19.21 6.38 -30.20
CA ALA A 324 -19.24 4.95 -30.41
C ALA A 324 -18.01 4.27 -29.79
N VAL A 325 -18.21 3.12 -29.15
CA VAL A 325 -17.15 2.31 -28.48
C VAL A 325 -16.89 1.06 -29.34
#